data_e1eb24ab56189d949854a066e0919b5a
#
_entry.id   e1eb24ab56189d949854a066e0919b5a
#
_cell.length_a   1.000
_cell.length_b   1.000
_cell.length_c   1.000
_cell.angle_alpha   90.00
_cell.angle_beta   90.00
_cell.angle_gamma   90.00
#
_symmetry.space_group_name_H-M   'P 1'
#
loop_
_entity.id
_entity.type
_entity.pdbx_description
1 polymer ?
#
loop_
_entity_poly.entity_id
_entity_poly.type
_entity_poly.pdbx_seq_one_letter_code
_entity_poly.pdbx_strand_id
1 'polypeptide(L)'
;MDLFLIGAGFNIDAGSHTLSNGPECRYPLINDVARICFDMEVSQIPCGKSIEDLFGEAQANGESKPMKRLTEMLMDADHYLAGALAGSTQTNCYSEFFGRFTGAHFLTFNYDSLIEIMLFQKKHWFPDDGYGVPVQTELQLDDSLPYDRMSKSTILHLHGSLCLCFSEFETQRDPSDGVVWLDPSAPTRFMFDPDCLTNDFSPYARFRSGLQYLPTDSRVIGPVPNKGPLLIQGFTRAIYEAAHGLISQSKTLVSIGYSFNHHDKASYDPILHVLAESRNGRLILVSPDATETAQRIMAEFPDLHVVTISKTFKEWSTTCFRHSDE
;
A
#
# COMPACT_ATOMS: atom_id res chain seq x y z
N MET A 1 -1.10 20.08 7.16
CA MET A 1 -1.06 19.01 6.15
C MET A 1 -1.36 17.71 6.88
N ASP A 2 -2.41 17.03 6.47
CA ASP A 2 -2.79 15.74 7.06
C ASP A 2 -1.98 14.63 6.42
N LEU A 3 -1.32 13.81 7.23
CA LEU A 3 -0.48 12.70 6.78
C LEU A 3 -0.89 11.42 7.51
N PHE A 4 -1.21 10.40 6.74
CA PHE A 4 -1.64 9.11 7.23
C PHE A 4 -0.62 8.03 6.90
N LEU A 5 -0.41 7.09 7.83
CA LEU A 5 0.28 5.82 7.61
C LEU A 5 -0.76 4.70 7.69
N ILE A 6 -0.98 4.04 6.57
CA ILE A 6 -2.01 3.01 6.45
C ILE A 6 -1.39 1.61 6.49
N GLY A 7 -1.95 0.75 7.31
CA GLY A 7 -1.59 -0.67 7.38
C GLY A 7 -2.79 -1.59 7.14
N ALA A 8 -2.56 -2.89 7.17
CA ALA A 8 -3.54 -3.93 6.82
C ALA A 8 -4.84 -3.85 7.64
N GLY A 9 -4.76 -3.40 8.89
CA GLY A 9 -5.93 -3.22 9.75
C GLY A 9 -6.94 -2.18 9.26
N PHE A 10 -6.51 -1.22 8.41
CA PHE A 10 -7.40 -0.29 7.76
C PHE A 10 -8.37 -0.98 6.81
N ASN A 11 -7.93 -2.02 6.12
CA ASN A 11 -8.70 -2.72 5.10
C ASN A 11 -9.69 -3.76 5.65
N ILE A 12 -9.63 -4.09 6.94
CA ILE A 12 -10.47 -5.14 7.55
C ILE A 12 -11.97 -4.86 7.32
N ASP A 13 -12.36 -3.60 7.44
CA ASP A 13 -13.77 -3.20 7.31
C ASP A 13 -14.23 -3.05 5.85
N ALA A 14 -13.31 -3.05 4.86
CA ALA A 14 -13.66 -2.94 3.45
C ALA A 14 -14.42 -4.17 2.92
N GLY A 15 -14.15 -5.35 3.49
CA GLY A 15 -14.72 -6.62 3.06
C GLY A 15 -16.04 -7.04 3.71
N SER A 16 -16.61 -6.24 4.60
CA SER A 16 -17.86 -6.60 5.29
C SER A 16 -19.13 -6.46 4.43
N HIS A 17 -18.98 -6.09 3.16
CA HIS A 17 -20.08 -6.05 2.21
C HIS A 17 -20.22 -7.42 1.54
N THR A 18 -20.96 -8.31 2.18
CA THR A 18 -21.45 -9.55 1.57
C THR A 18 -22.21 -9.21 0.28
N LEU A 19 -21.65 -9.61 -0.86
CA LEU A 19 -22.45 -9.83 -2.03
C LEU A 19 -23.52 -10.84 -1.64
N SER A 20 -24.77 -10.53 -1.81
CA SER A 20 -25.95 -11.23 -1.30
C SER A 20 -26.04 -12.73 -1.63
N ASN A 21 -25.10 -13.32 -2.38
CA ASN A 21 -24.99 -14.73 -2.72
C ASN A 21 -23.56 -15.17 -3.07
N GLY A 22 -22.52 -14.47 -2.65
CA GLY A 22 -21.12 -14.77 -2.98
C GLY A 22 -20.26 -15.12 -1.76
N PRO A 23 -19.06 -15.68 -1.96
CA PRO A 23 -18.12 -15.88 -0.87
C PRO A 23 -17.80 -14.52 -0.21
N GLU A 24 -17.54 -14.57 1.08
CA GLU A 24 -17.15 -13.40 1.88
C GLU A 24 -15.85 -12.82 1.32
N CYS A 25 -15.95 -11.73 0.54
CA CYS A 25 -14.80 -11.09 -0.06
C CYS A 25 -14.20 -10.11 0.95
N ARG A 26 -13.01 -10.41 1.46
CA ARG A 26 -12.23 -9.57 2.34
C ARG A 26 -10.77 -9.60 1.97
N TYR A 27 -10.01 -8.61 2.40
CA TYR A 27 -8.57 -8.69 2.28
C TYR A 27 -8.02 -9.88 3.07
N PRO A 28 -7.00 -10.57 2.53
CA PRO A 28 -6.45 -11.76 3.16
C PRO A 28 -5.82 -11.40 4.51
N LEU A 29 -6.10 -12.23 5.49
CA LEU A 29 -5.45 -12.21 6.80
C LEU A 29 -4.31 -13.23 6.85
N ILE A 30 -3.54 -13.20 7.92
CA ILE A 30 -2.37 -14.08 8.10
C ILE A 30 -2.71 -15.58 7.92
N ASN A 31 -3.91 -16.02 8.33
CA ASN A 31 -4.38 -17.40 8.15
C ASN A 31 -4.56 -17.74 6.66
N ASP A 32 -5.06 -16.79 5.87
CA ASP A 32 -5.25 -16.97 4.43
C ASP A 32 -3.91 -17.04 3.72
N VAL A 33 -2.96 -16.19 4.14
CA VAL A 33 -1.58 -16.20 3.62
C VAL A 33 -0.91 -17.54 3.90
N ALA A 34 -0.97 -18.06 5.14
CA ALA A 34 -0.39 -19.36 5.50
C ALA A 34 -0.98 -20.47 4.64
N ARG A 35 -2.30 -20.53 4.53
CA ARG A 35 -3.02 -21.58 3.79
C ARG A 35 -2.76 -21.52 2.29
N ILE A 36 -2.83 -20.32 1.70
CA ILE A 36 -2.75 -20.17 0.24
C ILE A 36 -1.30 -20.18 -0.25
N CYS A 37 -0.39 -19.50 0.44
CA CYS A 37 0.99 -19.41 -0.01
C CYS A 37 1.82 -20.64 0.34
N PHE A 38 1.54 -21.28 1.49
CA PHE A 38 2.37 -22.35 2.04
C PHE A 38 1.62 -23.67 2.21
N ASP A 39 0.35 -23.78 1.83
CA ASP A 39 -0.49 -24.96 1.98
C ASP A 39 -0.54 -25.47 3.45
N MET A 40 -0.53 -24.54 4.46
CA MET A 40 -0.54 -24.88 5.89
C MET A 40 -1.45 -23.97 6.70
N GLU A 41 -1.90 -24.46 7.87
CA GLU A 41 -2.58 -23.64 8.86
C GLU A 41 -1.55 -22.88 9.72
N VAL A 42 -1.94 -21.73 10.28
CA VAL A 42 -1.04 -20.92 11.15
C VAL A 42 -0.53 -21.74 12.34
N SER A 43 -1.36 -22.63 12.88
CA SER A 43 -0.97 -23.54 13.97
C SER A 43 0.12 -24.55 13.59
N GLN A 44 0.37 -24.73 12.30
CA GLN A 44 1.41 -25.63 11.76
C GLN A 44 2.73 -24.88 11.48
N ILE A 45 2.75 -23.55 11.60
CA ILE A 45 3.98 -22.79 11.50
C ILE A 45 4.92 -23.24 12.64
N PRO A 46 6.17 -23.59 12.33
CA PRO A 46 7.11 -24.04 13.36
C PRO A 46 7.25 -23.04 14.50
N CYS A 47 7.34 -23.54 15.72
CA CYS A 47 7.49 -22.69 16.91
C CYS A 47 8.68 -21.74 16.75
N GLY A 48 8.45 -20.46 17.01
CA GLY A 48 9.47 -19.41 16.87
C GLY A 48 9.66 -18.87 15.45
N LYS A 49 8.89 -19.34 14.47
CA LYS A 49 8.86 -18.76 13.12
C LYS A 49 7.61 -17.93 12.89
N SER A 50 7.73 -16.93 12.03
CA SER A 50 6.65 -16.12 11.50
C SER A 50 6.35 -16.46 10.04
N ILE A 51 5.32 -15.87 9.48
CA ILE A 51 5.03 -15.95 8.03
C ILE A 51 6.19 -15.31 7.23
N GLU A 52 6.74 -14.23 7.73
CA GLU A 52 7.86 -13.53 7.11
C GLU A 52 9.11 -14.42 7.02
N ASP A 53 9.36 -15.24 8.05
CA ASP A 53 10.46 -16.21 8.03
C ASP A 53 10.26 -17.26 6.95
N LEU A 54 9.02 -17.73 6.74
CA LEU A 54 8.71 -18.70 5.68
C LEU A 54 8.92 -18.11 4.28
N PHE A 55 8.54 -16.84 4.07
CA PHE A 55 8.83 -16.15 2.80
C PHE A 55 10.33 -15.94 2.61
N GLY A 56 11.07 -15.59 3.67
CA GLY A 56 12.52 -15.45 3.63
C GLY A 56 13.23 -16.76 3.28
N GLU A 57 12.78 -17.88 3.85
CA GLU A 57 13.31 -19.22 3.53
C GLU A 57 13.00 -19.62 2.07
N ALA A 58 11.77 -19.40 1.61
CA ALA A 58 11.39 -19.65 0.23
C ALA A 58 12.26 -18.84 -0.74
N GLN A 59 12.45 -17.54 -0.46
CA GLN A 59 13.32 -16.69 -1.26
C GLN A 59 14.78 -17.18 -1.26
N ALA A 60 15.32 -17.55 -0.10
CA ALA A 60 16.69 -18.06 0.01
C ALA A 60 16.86 -19.37 -0.77
N ASN A 61 15.81 -20.19 -0.88
CA ASN A 61 15.78 -21.42 -1.66
C ASN A 61 15.50 -21.20 -3.16
N GLY A 62 15.27 -19.96 -3.60
CA GLY A 62 14.90 -19.65 -4.99
C GLY A 62 13.46 -20.03 -5.36
N GLU A 63 12.59 -20.20 -4.36
CA GLU A 63 11.18 -20.58 -4.56
C GLU A 63 10.31 -19.33 -4.79
N SER A 64 9.88 -19.10 -6.02
CA SER A 64 9.00 -17.96 -6.38
C SER A 64 7.51 -18.22 -6.13
N LYS A 65 7.10 -19.48 -5.95
CA LYS A 65 5.70 -19.90 -5.83
C LYS A 65 4.94 -19.21 -4.70
N PRO A 66 5.47 -19.06 -3.46
CA PRO A 66 4.76 -18.35 -2.38
C PRO A 66 4.46 -16.89 -2.71
N MET A 67 5.44 -16.15 -3.25
CA MET A 67 5.24 -14.77 -3.66
C MET A 67 4.23 -14.62 -4.79
N LYS A 68 4.28 -15.50 -5.80
CA LYS A 68 3.31 -15.51 -6.88
C LYS A 68 1.89 -15.72 -6.35
N ARG A 69 1.68 -16.69 -5.46
CA ARG A 69 0.38 -16.95 -4.82
C ARG A 69 -0.10 -15.76 -3.98
N LEU A 70 0.81 -15.09 -3.25
CA LEU A 70 0.48 -13.89 -2.51
C LEU A 70 -0.02 -12.78 -3.44
N THR A 71 0.70 -12.51 -4.52
CA THR A 71 0.32 -11.49 -5.50
C THR A 71 -1.04 -11.79 -6.14
N GLU A 72 -1.25 -13.04 -6.57
CA GLU A 72 -2.52 -13.48 -7.15
C GLU A 72 -3.69 -13.30 -6.17
N MET A 73 -3.50 -13.69 -4.90
CA MET A 73 -4.51 -13.55 -3.85
C MET A 73 -4.85 -12.08 -3.56
N LEU A 74 -3.86 -11.21 -3.52
CA LEU A 74 -4.07 -9.77 -3.28
C LEU A 74 -4.77 -9.11 -4.47
N MET A 75 -4.42 -9.50 -5.69
CA MET A 75 -5.09 -9.02 -6.91
C MET A 75 -6.55 -9.45 -6.98
N ASP A 76 -6.85 -10.69 -6.58
CA ASP A 76 -8.22 -11.18 -6.49
C ASP A 76 -9.02 -10.35 -5.45
N ALA A 77 -8.44 -10.10 -4.28
CA ALA A 77 -9.06 -9.29 -3.25
C ALA A 77 -9.35 -7.87 -3.74
N ASP A 78 -8.40 -7.22 -4.38
CA ASP A 78 -8.56 -5.88 -4.96
C ASP A 78 -9.68 -5.83 -6.00
N HIS A 79 -9.71 -6.79 -6.91
CA HIS A 79 -10.73 -6.86 -7.94
C HIS A 79 -12.15 -6.92 -7.34
N TYR A 80 -12.36 -7.79 -6.35
CA TYR A 80 -13.65 -7.93 -5.69
C TYR A 80 -14.03 -6.68 -4.87
N LEU A 81 -13.08 -6.10 -4.17
CA LEU A 81 -13.34 -4.94 -3.31
C LEU A 81 -13.54 -3.66 -4.10
N ALA A 82 -12.78 -3.46 -5.17
CA ALA A 82 -12.98 -2.34 -6.09
C ALA A 82 -14.40 -2.36 -6.66
N GLY A 83 -14.87 -3.53 -7.11
CA GLY A 83 -16.24 -3.71 -7.59
C GLY A 83 -17.30 -3.42 -6.53
N ALA A 84 -17.11 -3.92 -5.31
CA ALA A 84 -18.03 -3.71 -4.20
C ALA A 84 -18.09 -2.24 -3.76
N LEU A 85 -16.94 -1.56 -3.67
CA LEU A 85 -16.86 -0.16 -3.26
C LEU A 85 -17.38 0.79 -4.34
N ALA A 86 -17.09 0.52 -5.62
CA ALA A 86 -17.56 1.31 -6.75
C ALA A 86 -19.08 1.16 -6.98
N GLY A 87 -19.62 -0.03 -6.75
CA GLY A 87 -21.05 -0.32 -6.88
C GLY A 87 -21.90 0.11 -5.67
N SER A 88 -21.26 0.49 -4.56
CA SER A 88 -22.00 0.86 -3.34
C SER A 88 -22.56 2.27 -3.44
N THR A 89 -23.90 2.36 -3.50
CA THR A 89 -24.62 3.63 -3.34
C THR A 89 -24.74 4.05 -1.86
N GLN A 90 -24.30 3.21 -0.93
CA GLN A 90 -24.36 3.49 0.50
C GLN A 90 -23.10 4.23 0.94
N THR A 91 -23.28 5.28 1.71
CA THR A 91 -22.22 5.98 2.41
C THR A 91 -21.58 5.01 3.41
N ASN A 92 -20.29 4.79 3.28
CA ASN A 92 -19.52 3.93 4.17
C ASN A 92 -18.37 4.71 4.81
N CYS A 93 -17.75 4.14 5.85
CA CYS A 93 -16.68 4.80 6.60
C CYS A 93 -15.50 5.25 5.72
N TYR A 94 -15.19 4.54 4.65
CA TYR A 94 -14.15 4.93 3.68
C TYR A 94 -14.56 6.15 2.86
N SER A 95 -15.79 6.14 2.33
CA SER A 95 -16.32 7.26 1.54
C SER A 95 -16.35 8.54 2.37
N GLU A 96 -16.73 8.47 3.65
CA GLU A 96 -16.72 9.59 4.58
C GLU A 96 -15.30 10.05 4.89
N PHE A 97 -14.38 9.12 5.19
CA PHE A 97 -12.98 9.40 5.48
C PHE A 97 -12.30 10.14 4.32
N PHE A 98 -12.31 9.58 3.13
CA PHE A 98 -11.70 10.20 1.95
C PHE A 98 -12.44 11.45 1.47
N GLY A 99 -13.71 11.60 1.81
CA GLY A 99 -14.47 12.85 1.57
C GLY A 99 -14.04 13.97 2.49
N ARG A 100 -13.70 13.67 3.75
CA ARG A 100 -13.30 14.65 4.75
C ARG A 100 -11.83 15.07 4.58
N PHE A 101 -10.95 14.12 4.35
CA PHE A 101 -9.50 14.36 4.25
C PHE A 101 -9.06 14.60 2.80
N THR A 102 -9.75 15.51 2.12
CA THR A 102 -9.39 15.95 0.77
C THR A 102 -8.05 16.67 0.79
N GLY A 103 -7.07 16.18 0.02
CA GLY A 103 -5.72 16.75 0.02
C GLY A 103 -4.82 16.22 1.15
N ALA A 104 -5.25 15.18 1.87
CA ALA A 104 -4.36 14.44 2.75
C ALA A 104 -3.38 13.59 1.93
N HIS A 105 -2.21 13.31 2.53
CA HIS A 105 -1.22 12.44 1.94
C HIS A 105 -1.18 11.10 2.69
N PHE A 106 -0.84 10.04 1.97
CA PHE A 106 -0.90 8.68 2.47
C PHE A 106 0.44 7.96 2.25
N LEU A 107 0.99 7.44 3.33
CA LEU A 107 2.04 6.45 3.32
C LEU A 107 1.36 5.10 3.57
N THR A 108 1.73 4.07 2.85
CA THR A 108 1.13 2.75 3.09
C THR A 108 2.14 1.63 2.94
N PHE A 109 2.02 0.62 3.80
CA PHE A 109 2.71 -0.66 3.66
C PHE A 109 1.83 -1.71 2.97
N ASN A 110 0.57 -1.37 2.70
CA ASN A 110 -0.33 -2.23 1.95
C ASN A 110 0.05 -2.23 0.47
N TYR A 111 -0.23 -3.33 -0.19
CA TYR A 111 0.03 -3.52 -1.63
C TYR A 111 -1.19 -3.19 -2.50
N ASP A 112 -2.37 -3.14 -1.86
CA ASP A 112 -3.66 -2.98 -2.52
C ASP A 112 -3.90 -1.56 -3.04
N SER A 113 -4.93 -1.44 -3.90
CA SER A 113 -5.32 -0.20 -4.58
C SER A 113 -6.49 0.54 -3.92
N LEU A 114 -6.85 0.20 -2.68
CA LEU A 114 -8.03 0.77 -2.02
C LEU A 114 -7.98 2.31 -1.94
N ILE A 115 -6.82 2.86 -1.59
CA ILE A 115 -6.65 4.32 -1.44
C ILE A 115 -6.79 5.00 -2.80
N GLU A 116 -6.13 4.45 -3.83
CA GLU A 116 -6.20 4.92 -5.21
C GLU A 116 -7.64 4.97 -5.72
N ILE A 117 -8.36 3.86 -5.59
CA ILE A 117 -9.74 3.75 -6.05
C ILE A 117 -10.62 4.80 -5.38
N MET A 118 -10.53 4.92 -4.05
CA MET A 118 -11.38 5.84 -3.30
C MET A 118 -11.08 7.31 -3.63
N LEU A 119 -9.81 7.68 -3.79
CA LEU A 119 -9.41 9.05 -4.13
C LEU A 119 -9.66 9.38 -5.60
N PHE A 120 -9.45 8.42 -6.51
CA PHE A 120 -9.71 8.59 -7.94
C PHE A 120 -11.20 8.84 -8.21
N GLN A 121 -12.10 8.06 -7.60
CA GLN A 121 -13.54 8.27 -7.69
C GLN A 121 -13.98 9.67 -7.24
N LYS A 122 -13.26 10.23 -6.26
CA LYS A 122 -13.52 11.59 -5.75
C LYS A 122 -12.78 12.69 -6.54
N LYS A 123 -11.99 12.33 -7.55
CA LYS A 123 -11.16 13.26 -8.34
C LYS A 123 -10.16 14.04 -7.47
N HIS A 124 -9.61 13.39 -6.45
CA HIS A 124 -8.62 13.98 -5.54
C HIS A 124 -7.21 13.46 -5.78
N TRP A 125 -7.07 12.41 -6.57
CA TRP A 125 -5.82 11.80 -6.92
C TRP A 125 -5.86 11.27 -8.36
N PHE A 126 -4.74 11.41 -9.06
CA PHE A 126 -4.52 10.91 -10.41
C PHE A 126 -3.14 10.27 -10.48
N PRO A 127 -2.96 9.21 -11.29
CA PRO A 127 -1.70 8.46 -11.32
C PRO A 127 -0.51 9.27 -11.83
N ASP A 128 -0.74 10.31 -12.66
CA ASP A 128 0.32 11.08 -13.31
C ASP A 128 1.21 11.83 -12.31
N ASP A 129 0.63 12.33 -11.23
CA ASP A 129 1.31 13.16 -10.23
C ASP A 129 1.02 12.76 -8.78
N GLY A 130 0.14 11.78 -8.57
CA GLY A 130 -0.36 11.40 -7.26
C GLY A 130 0.55 10.47 -6.46
N TYR A 131 1.61 9.92 -7.05
CA TYR A 131 2.52 9.00 -6.35
C TYR A 131 3.75 9.67 -5.72
N GLY A 132 3.86 11.00 -5.80
CA GLY A 132 5.01 11.73 -5.26
C GLY A 132 6.34 11.46 -5.97
N VAL A 133 6.31 10.63 -7.00
CA VAL A 133 7.39 10.34 -7.95
C VAL A 133 6.82 10.45 -9.36
N PRO A 134 7.62 10.81 -10.38
CA PRO A 134 7.14 10.85 -11.76
C PRO A 134 6.71 9.47 -12.24
N VAL A 135 5.49 9.34 -12.71
CA VAL A 135 4.90 8.08 -13.19
C VAL A 135 4.49 8.24 -14.65
N GLN A 136 4.85 7.27 -15.49
CA GLN A 136 4.32 7.18 -16.84
C GLN A 136 2.95 6.49 -16.79
N THR A 137 1.96 7.10 -17.40
CA THR A 137 0.64 6.52 -17.55
C THR A 137 0.29 6.41 -19.03
N GLU A 138 -0.18 5.22 -19.42
CA GLU A 138 -0.76 5.00 -20.76
C GLU A 138 -2.27 5.23 -20.76
N LEU A 139 -2.82 5.75 -19.65
CA LEU A 139 -4.22 6.10 -19.58
C LEU A 139 -4.55 7.14 -20.66
N GLN A 140 -5.12 6.69 -21.75
CA GLN A 140 -6.03 7.51 -22.56
C GLN A 140 -7.28 7.76 -21.71
N LEU A 141 -7.12 8.61 -20.70
CA LEU A 141 -8.26 9.05 -19.92
C LEU A 141 -9.18 9.80 -20.88
N ASP A 142 -10.45 9.40 -20.86
CA ASP A 142 -11.52 10.04 -21.60
C ASP A 142 -11.35 11.56 -21.63
N ASP A 143 -11.35 12.18 -22.83
CA ASP A 143 -11.21 13.63 -23.04
C ASP A 143 -12.25 14.47 -22.28
N SER A 144 -13.27 13.82 -21.69
CA SER A 144 -14.26 14.43 -20.81
C SER A 144 -13.72 14.86 -19.42
N LEU A 145 -12.51 14.42 -19.03
CA LEU A 145 -11.92 14.82 -17.77
C LEU A 145 -11.20 16.18 -17.94
N PRO A 146 -11.39 17.14 -17.01
CA PRO A 146 -10.87 18.50 -17.15
C PRO A 146 -9.34 18.51 -17.24
N TYR A 147 -8.80 19.41 -18.07
CA TYR A 147 -7.36 19.58 -18.33
C TYR A 147 -6.54 20.00 -17.08
N ASP A 148 -7.18 20.52 -16.03
CA ASP A 148 -6.54 20.93 -14.78
C ASP A 148 -6.50 19.79 -13.76
N ARG A 149 -5.93 18.63 -14.15
CA ARG A 149 -5.78 17.48 -13.26
C ARG A 149 -4.50 17.62 -12.45
N MET A 150 -4.62 18.15 -11.27
CA MET A 150 -3.58 18.04 -10.27
C MET A 150 -4.10 17.21 -9.10
N SER A 151 -3.34 16.22 -8.69
CA SER A 151 -3.63 15.47 -7.48
C SER A 151 -3.56 16.41 -6.29
N LYS A 152 -4.59 16.34 -5.44
CA LYS A 152 -4.60 17.03 -4.13
C LYS A 152 -3.93 16.17 -3.08
N SER A 153 -3.90 14.86 -3.32
CA SER A 153 -3.37 13.84 -2.42
C SER A 153 -2.17 13.16 -3.05
N THR A 154 -1.25 12.69 -2.22
CA THR A 154 -0.12 11.86 -2.63
C THR A 154 -0.24 10.51 -1.93
N ILE A 155 0.01 9.41 -2.66
CA ILE A 155 0.06 8.05 -2.13
C ILE A 155 1.47 7.51 -2.32
N LEU A 156 2.10 7.05 -1.24
CA LEU A 156 3.44 6.45 -1.27
C LEU A 156 3.37 5.02 -0.74
N HIS A 157 3.52 4.05 -1.63
CA HIS A 157 3.60 2.64 -1.29
C HIS A 157 5.02 2.26 -0.89
N LEU A 158 5.26 2.16 0.40
CA LEU A 158 6.60 1.95 0.97
C LEU A 158 7.17 0.56 0.68
N HIS A 159 6.31 -0.42 0.42
CA HIS A 159 6.68 -1.79 0.03
C HIS A 159 6.32 -2.12 -1.42
N GLY A 160 6.01 -1.12 -2.25
CA GLY A 160 5.49 -1.31 -3.60
C GLY A 160 3.98 -1.47 -3.64
N SER A 161 3.41 -1.57 -4.84
CA SER A 161 1.98 -1.59 -5.09
C SER A 161 1.63 -2.56 -6.21
N LEU A 162 0.42 -3.10 -6.19
CA LEU A 162 -0.12 -3.86 -7.31
C LEU A 162 -0.39 -2.99 -8.54
N CYS A 163 -0.63 -1.69 -8.34
CA CYS A 163 -0.91 -0.73 -9.39
C CYS A 163 0.33 -0.03 -9.95
N LEU A 164 1.44 -0.01 -9.22
CA LEU A 164 2.64 0.70 -9.58
C LEU A 164 3.75 -0.27 -9.99
N CYS A 165 4.05 -0.30 -11.27
CA CYS A 165 5.18 -1.03 -11.81
C CYS A 165 6.39 -0.12 -11.89
N PHE A 166 7.59 -0.68 -11.81
CA PHE A 166 8.81 0.07 -12.03
C PHE A 166 9.78 -0.71 -12.89
N SER A 167 10.62 0.01 -13.59
CA SER A 167 11.78 -0.53 -14.28
C SER A 167 13.01 0.21 -13.79
N GLU A 168 14.00 -0.53 -13.35
CA GLU A 168 15.31 0.04 -12.94
C GLU A 168 16.21 0.31 -14.14
N PHE A 169 15.80 -0.18 -15.32
CA PHE A 169 16.61 -0.09 -16.54
C PHE A 169 15.76 0.35 -17.71
N GLU A 170 16.30 1.21 -18.52
CA GLU A 170 15.69 1.52 -19.80
C GLU A 170 15.91 0.32 -20.72
N THR A 171 14.81 -0.37 -21.06
CA THR A 171 14.85 -1.41 -22.06
C THR A 171 14.83 -0.76 -23.43
N GLN A 172 15.97 -0.65 -24.09
CA GLN A 172 16.00 -0.33 -25.51
C GLN A 172 15.64 -1.59 -26.29
N ARG A 173 14.52 -1.55 -27.00
CA ARG A 173 14.20 -2.56 -28.01
C ARG A 173 15.08 -2.28 -29.23
N ASP A 174 15.94 -3.20 -29.61
CA ASP A 174 16.47 -3.23 -30.95
C ASP A 174 15.34 -3.64 -31.90
N PRO A 175 14.91 -2.78 -32.83
CA PRO A 175 13.83 -3.11 -33.74
C PRO A 175 14.14 -4.30 -34.67
N SER A 176 15.41 -4.67 -34.80
CA SER A 176 15.86 -5.72 -35.71
C SER A 176 15.89 -7.11 -35.08
N ASP A 177 16.18 -7.22 -33.79
CA ASP A 177 16.47 -8.50 -33.15
C ASP A 177 15.45 -8.91 -32.05
N GLY A 178 14.59 -8.02 -31.64
CA GLY A 178 13.72 -8.25 -30.48
C GLY A 178 14.49 -8.35 -29.15
N VAL A 179 15.78 -8.03 -29.13
CA VAL A 179 16.63 -8.09 -27.96
C VAL A 179 16.42 -6.82 -27.14
N VAL A 180 16.16 -7.01 -25.85
CA VAL A 180 16.02 -5.94 -24.88
C VAL A 180 17.36 -5.75 -24.17
N TRP A 181 17.96 -4.59 -24.37
CA TRP A 181 19.17 -4.20 -23.64
C TRP A 181 18.79 -3.43 -22.37
N LEU A 182 19.42 -3.80 -21.27
CA LEU A 182 19.25 -3.11 -20.00
C LEU A 182 20.35 -2.06 -19.87
N ASP A 183 19.95 -0.79 -19.76
CA ASP A 183 20.89 0.29 -19.44
C ASP A 183 20.91 0.53 -17.92
N PRO A 184 21.96 0.10 -17.21
CA PRO A 184 22.05 0.27 -15.78
C PRO A 184 22.20 1.74 -15.34
N SER A 185 22.44 2.66 -16.25
CA SER A 185 22.53 4.10 -15.97
C SER A 185 21.19 4.83 -16.12
N ALA A 186 20.17 4.14 -16.66
CA ALA A 186 18.85 4.74 -16.83
C ALA A 186 18.17 5.00 -15.48
N PRO A 187 17.47 6.12 -15.31
CA PRO A 187 16.72 6.38 -14.09
C PRO A 187 15.57 5.39 -13.96
N THR A 188 15.26 5.04 -12.71
CA THR A 188 14.07 4.24 -12.39
C THR A 188 12.83 4.89 -12.99
N ARG A 189 12.06 4.13 -13.75
CA ARG A 189 10.78 4.57 -14.32
C ARG A 189 9.66 3.88 -13.60
N PHE A 190 8.66 4.66 -13.21
CA PHE A 190 7.43 4.16 -12.64
C PHE A 190 6.34 4.18 -13.71
N MET A 191 5.59 3.10 -13.81
CA MET A 191 4.45 2.96 -14.69
C MET A 191 3.22 2.58 -13.89
N PHE A 192 2.11 3.22 -14.18
CA PHE A 192 0.84 2.92 -13.56
C PHE A 192 0.06 1.88 -14.37
N ASP A 193 -0.50 0.90 -13.69
CA ASP A 193 -1.40 -0.08 -14.28
C ASP A 193 -2.86 0.43 -14.19
N PRO A 194 -3.45 0.90 -15.30
CA PRO A 194 -4.79 1.47 -15.30
C PRO A 194 -5.89 0.46 -14.93
N ASP A 195 -5.62 -0.84 -15.08
CA ASP A 195 -6.61 -1.88 -14.82
C ASP A 195 -6.98 -1.95 -13.32
N CYS A 196 -6.13 -1.42 -12.45
CA CYS A 196 -6.43 -1.29 -11.03
C CYS A 196 -7.62 -0.37 -10.72
N LEU A 197 -8.00 0.55 -11.62
CA LEU A 197 -9.07 1.52 -11.39
C LEU A 197 -10.38 1.20 -12.10
N THR A 198 -10.41 0.19 -12.96
CA THR A 198 -11.58 -0.10 -13.81
C THR A 198 -12.29 -1.39 -13.39
N ASN A 199 -13.61 -1.32 -13.33
CA ASN A 199 -14.45 -2.46 -12.94
C ASN A 199 -14.66 -3.51 -14.04
N ASP A 200 -14.27 -3.23 -15.31
CA ASP A 200 -14.65 -4.03 -16.45
C ASP A 200 -13.64 -5.10 -16.85
N PHE A 201 -12.56 -5.25 -16.13
CA PHE A 201 -11.49 -6.13 -16.57
C PHE A 201 -11.05 -7.13 -15.51
N SER A 202 -10.96 -8.39 -15.95
CA SER A 202 -10.15 -9.36 -15.25
C SER A 202 -8.70 -8.87 -15.27
N PRO A 203 -8.11 -8.52 -14.12
CA PRO A 203 -6.72 -8.07 -14.04
C PRO A 203 -5.76 -9.09 -14.66
N TYR A 204 -6.18 -10.34 -14.78
CA TYR A 204 -5.43 -11.42 -15.40
C TYR A 204 -5.30 -11.35 -16.92
N ALA A 205 -6.27 -10.78 -17.64
CA ALA A 205 -6.28 -10.85 -19.10
C ALA A 205 -5.31 -9.84 -19.74
N ARG A 206 -5.23 -8.62 -19.20
CA ARG A 206 -4.32 -7.57 -19.70
C ARG A 206 -2.94 -7.62 -19.09
N PHE A 207 -2.83 -7.99 -17.83
CA PHE A 207 -1.58 -8.22 -17.15
C PHE A 207 -0.68 -9.22 -17.89
N ARG A 208 -1.29 -10.22 -18.51
CA ARG A 208 -0.57 -11.18 -19.36
C ARG A 208 -0.15 -10.60 -20.72
N SER A 209 -0.86 -9.63 -21.27
CA SER A 209 -0.60 -9.16 -22.63
C SER A 209 0.34 -7.97 -22.74
N GLY A 210 0.36 -7.07 -21.76
CA GLY A 210 1.15 -5.83 -21.79
C GLY A 210 2.45 -5.88 -20.99
N LEU A 211 2.48 -6.66 -19.91
CA LEU A 211 3.61 -6.74 -18.97
C LEU A 211 4.42 -8.03 -19.05
N GLN A 212 4.37 -8.75 -20.16
CA GLN A 212 5.15 -9.96 -20.39
C GLN A 212 6.68 -9.77 -20.23
N TYR A 213 7.13 -8.53 -20.14
CA TYR A 213 8.55 -8.17 -20.09
C TYR A 213 9.04 -7.57 -18.79
N LEU A 214 8.14 -7.29 -17.84
CA LEU A 214 8.56 -6.87 -16.50
C LEU A 214 8.54 -8.10 -15.58
N PRO A 215 9.62 -8.39 -14.86
CA PRO A 215 9.59 -9.44 -13.85
C PRO A 215 8.44 -9.15 -12.90
N THR A 216 7.47 -10.06 -12.79
CA THR A 216 6.31 -9.94 -11.89
C THR A 216 6.72 -9.76 -10.43
N ASP A 217 7.96 -10.12 -10.12
CA ASP A 217 8.55 -10.07 -8.77
C ASP A 217 9.03 -8.68 -8.35
N SER A 218 9.06 -7.69 -9.27
CA SER A 218 9.63 -6.36 -9.02
C SER A 218 8.65 -5.31 -8.50
N ARG A 219 7.37 -5.64 -8.32
CA ARG A 219 6.32 -4.68 -7.93
C ARG A 219 6.23 -4.44 -6.44
N VAL A 220 6.51 -5.45 -5.66
CA VAL A 220 6.32 -5.42 -4.21
C VAL A 220 7.53 -6.00 -3.49
N ILE A 221 7.87 -5.40 -2.37
CA ILE A 221 8.78 -6.01 -1.40
C ILE A 221 7.96 -7.00 -0.59
N GLY A 222 8.22 -8.29 -0.80
CA GLY A 222 7.53 -9.35 -0.09
C GLY A 222 7.65 -9.25 1.43
N PRO A 223 6.80 -9.97 2.16
CA PRO A 223 6.87 -10.05 3.61
C PRO A 223 8.06 -10.92 4.04
N VAL A 224 9.28 -10.39 3.93
CA VAL A 224 10.53 -11.07 4.30
C VAL A 224 11.13 -10.43 5.55
N PRO A 225 11.90 -11.18 6.37
CA PRO A 225 12.38 -10.70 7.67
C PRO A 225 13.35 -9.53 7.62
N ASN A 226 14.18 -9.46 6.58
CA ASN A 226 15.22 -8.42 6.45
C ASN A 226 15.01 -7.60 5.19
N LYS A 227 14.18 -6.57 5.29
CA LYS A 227 13.87 -5.65 4.19
C LYS A 227 14.91 -4.54 3.99
N GLY A 228 15.78 -4.30 4.98
CA GLY A 228 16.75 -3.20 4.96
C GLY A 228 17.52 -3.03 3.65
N PRO A 229 18.17 -4.08 3.11
CA PRO A 229 18.89 -3.97 1.84
C PRO A 229 17.99 -3.62 0.64
N LEU A 230 16.71 -3.97 0.68
CA LEU A 230 15.76 -3.71 -0.39
C LEU A 230 15.25 -2.26 -0.38
N LEU A 231 15.30 -1.60 0.79
CA LEU A 231 14.78 -0.24 0.96
C LEU A 231 15.72 0.86 0.48
N ILE A 232 17.00 0.54 0.31
CA ILE A 232 18.04 1.51 -0.10
C ILE A 232 18.36 1.46 -1.61
N GLN A 233 17.66 0.62 -2.35
CA GLN A 233 17.92 0.36 -3.76
C GLN A 233 16.75 0.80 -4.65
N GLY A 234 17.08 1.20 -5.88
CA GLY A 234 16.12 1.41 -6.94
C GLY A 234 14.91 2.28 -6.54
N PHE A 235 13.72 1.77 -6.81
CA PHE A 235 12.46 2.51 -6.64
C PHE A 235 12.14 2.84 -5.19
N THR A 236 12.48 1.97 -4.25
CA THR A 236 12.17 2.18 -2.83
C THR A 236 12.87 3.41 -2.29
N ARG A 237 14.10 3.66 -2.71
CA ARG A 237 14.83 4.86 -2.32
C ARG A 237 14.06 6.14 -2.69
N ALA A 238 13.58 6.24 -3.93
CA ALA A 238 12.83 7.42 -4.38
C ALA A 238 11.53 7.62 -3.58
N ILE A 239 10.81 6.53 -3.29
CA ILE A 239 9.59 6.55 -2.48
C ILE A 239 9.89 7.00 -1.04
N TYR A 240 10.96 6.49 -0.42
CA TYR A 240 11.33 6.89 0.94
C TYR A 240 11.84 8.33 1.02
N GLU A 241 12.57 8.82 0.01
CA GLU A 241 12.97 10.23 -0.08
C GLU A 241 11.73 11.16 -0.15
N ALA A 242 10.72 10.79 -0.95
CA ALA A 242 9.45 11.51 -1.00
C ALA A 242 8.70 11.45 0.35
N ALA A 243 8.66 10.27 1.01
CA ALA A 243 8.03 10.11 2.32
C ALA A 243 8.68 10.99 3.39
N HIS A 244 10.01 11.04 3.45
CA HIS A 244 10.75 11.93 4.36
C HIS A 244 10.37 13.39 4.14
N GLY A 245 10.21 13.82 2.87
CA GLY A 245 9.75 15.18 2.55
C GLY A 245 8.37 15.49 3.13
N LEU A 246 7.43 14.57 3.01
CA LEU A 246 6.08 14.74 3.55
C LEU A 246 6.06 14.74 5.09
N ILE A 247 6.79 13.83 5.74
CA ILE A 247 6.86 13.73 7.20
C ILE A 247 7.46 15.01 7.80
N SER A 248 8.55 15.50 7.24
CA SER A 248 9.21 16.73 7.70
C SER A 248 8.29 17.95 7.68
N GLN A 249 7.33 18.00 6.75
CA GLN A 249 6.36 19.08 6.62
C GLN A 249 5.13 18.90 7.53
N SER A 250 4.76 17.66 7.87
CA SER A 250 3.48 17.36 8.51
C SER A 250 3.46 17.54 10.03
N LYS A 251 4.54 17.30 10.73
CA LYS A 251 4.63 17.28 12.22
C LYS A 251 3.70 16.25 12.91
N THR A 252 2.66 15.76 12.26
CA THR A 252 1.74 14.75 12.80
C THR A 252 1.56 13.66 11.78
N LEU A 253 1.81 12.42 12.23
CA LEU A 253 1.53 11.20 11.49
C LEU A 253 0.40 10.44 12.17
N VAL A 254 -0.67 10.18 11.45
CA VAL A 254 -1.79 9.36 11.94
C VAL A 254 -1.65 7.97 11.37
N SER A 255 -1.30 7.00 12.20
CA SER A 255 -1.17 5.59 11.79
C SER A 255 -2.49 4.86 12.03
N ILE A 256 -3.05 4.25 11.00
CA ILE A 256 -4.32 3.52 11.05
C ILE A 256 -4.10 2.06 10.67
N GLY A 257 -4.36 1.15 11.60
CA GLY A 257 -4.32 -0.28 11.34
C GLY A 257 -2.94 -0.84 11.00
N TYR A 258 -1.86 -0.15 11.37
CA TYR A 258 -0.49 -0.64 11.22
C TYR A 258 0.08 -1.07 12.57
N SER A 259 0.58 -2.30 12.64
CA SER A 259 1.01 -2.91 13.92
C SER A 259 2.44 -2.57 14.31
N PHE A 260 3.24 -1.95 13.45
CA PHE A 260 4.68 -1.72 13.65
C PHE A 260 5.40 -3.03 14.01
N ASN A 261 5.16 -4.07 13.21
CA ASN A 261 5.77 -5.38 13.39
C ASN A 261 7.30 -5.26 13.37
N HIS A 262 8.00 -5.98 14.25
CA HIS A 262 9.46 -5.95 14.34
C HIS A 262 10.16 -6.38 13.04
N HIS A 263 9.55 -7.23 12.22
CA HIS A 263 10.05 -7.59 10.89
C HIS A 263 10.04 -6.41 9.89
N ASP A 264 9.21 -5.41 10.14
CA ASP A 264 9.13 -4.18 9.34
C ASP A 264 9.97 -3.04 9.93
N LYS A 265 10.74 -3.30 10.98
CA LYS A 265 11.51 -2.26 11.70
C LYS A 265 12.37 -1.43 10.76
N ALA A 266 13.11 -2.06 9.85
CA ALA A 266 13.92 -1.36 8.86
C ALA A 266 13.10 -0.40 7.98
N SER A 267 11.80 -0.67 7.79
CA SER A 267 10.90 0.14 6.96
C SER A 267 10.32 1.32 7.72
N TYR A 268 9.90 1.16 8.97
CA TYR A 268 9.26 2.24 9.72
C TYR A 268 10.21 3.09 10.56
N ASP A 269 11.37 2.56 10.97
CA ASP A 269 12.38 3.31 11.76
C ASP A 269 12.78 4.62 11.08
N PRO A 270 13.13 4.67 9.79
CA PRO A 270 13.48 5.93 9.12
C PRO A 270 12.34 6.96 9.18
N ILE A 271 11.09 6.51 9.09
CA ILE A 271 9.89 7.36 9.18
C ILE A 271 9.76 7.96 10.59
N LEU A 272 9.89 7.11 11.61
CA LEU A 272 9.76 7.55 13.01
C LEU A 272 10.94 8.43 13.44
N HIS A 273 12.15 8.19 12.94
CA HIS A 273 13.29 9.08 13.18
C HIS A 273 13.04 10.50 12.65
N VAL A 274 12.61 10.64 11.40
CA VAL A 274 12.29 11.95 10.81
C VAL A 274 11.19 12.65 11.59
N LEU A 275 10.17 11.90 12.04
CA LEU A 275 9.08 12.45 12.85
C LEU A 275 9.58 12.89 14.24
N ALA A 276 10.42 12.09 14.91
CA ALA A 276 10.97 12.40 16.24
C ALA A 276 11.93 13.61 16.21
N GLU A 277 12.70 13.77 15.13
CA GLU A 277 13.58 14.93 14.93
C GLU A 277 12.79 16.20 14.60
N SER A 278 11.55 16.08 14.16
CA SER A 278 10.68 17.22 13.88
C SER A 278 10.26 17.91 15.17
N ARG A 279 10.46 19.22 15.28
CA ARG A 279 10.02 19.98 16.46
C ARG A 279 8.53 19.81 16.70
N ASN A 280 8.15 19.18 17.83
CA ASN A 280 6.79 18.76 18.17
C ASN A 280 6.22 17.66 17.26
N GLY A 281 7.06 16.74 16.79
CA GLY A 281 6.61 15.57 16.05
C GLY A 281 5.65 14.72 16.88
N ARG A 282 4.54 14.31 16.29
CA ARG A 282 3.48 13.57 16.97
C ARG A 282 3.03 12.38 16.16
N LEU A 283 2.93 11.22 16.80
CA LEU A 283 2.35 10.01 16.25
C LEU A 283 1.00 9.73 16.91
N ILE A 284 -0.05 9.56 16.12
CA ILE A 284 -1.37 9.13 16.58
C ILE A 284 -1.59 7.71 16.10
N LEU A 285 -1.77 6.76 17.01
CA LEU A 285 -2.01 5.36 16.70
C LEU A 285 -3.51 5.05 16.80
N VAL A 286 -4.09 4.57 15.70
CA VAL A 286 -5.48 4.13 15.63
C VAL A 286 -5.49 2.63 15.30
N SER A 287 -5.63 1.81 16.32
CA SER A 287 -5.75 0.34 16.23
C SER A 287 -6.26 -0.23 17.54
N PRO A 288 -6.86 -1.41 17.57
CA PRO A 288 -7.28 -2.05 18.83
C PRO A 288 -6.14 -2.24 19.83
N ASP A 289 -4.93 -2.49 19.35
CA ASP A 289 -3.69 -2.72 20.11
C ASP A 289 -2.80 -1.46 20.24
N ALA A 290 -3.36 -0.27 20.00
CA ALA A 290 -2.61 1.00 19.97
C ALA A 290 -1.78 1.24 21.24
N THR A 291 -2.29 0.86 22.42
CA THR A 291 -1.59 1.06 23.69
C THR A 291 -0.32 0.22 23.79
N GLU A 292 -0.38 -1.06 23.40
CA GLU A 292 0.77 -1.96 23.40
C GLU A 292 1.82 -1.49 22.37
N THR A 293 1.36 -1.14 21.17
CA THR A 293 2.21 -0.59 20.12
C THR A 293 2.91 0.70 20.55
N ALA A 294 2.19 1.60 21.23
CA ALA A 294 2.77 2.83 21.78
C ALA A 294 3.89 2.57 22.78
N GLN A 295 3.71 1.59 23.68
CA GLN A 295 4.74 1.24 24.67
C GLN A 295 6.05 0.81 23.99
N ARG A 296 5.97 0.00 22.94
CA ARG A 296 7.13 -0.43 22.16
C ARG A 296 7.81 0.73 21.46
N ILE A 297 7.04 1.60 20.79
CA ILE A 297 7.56 2.77 20.09
C ILE A 297 8.22 3.76 21.05
N MET A 298 7.57 4.09 22.17
CA MET A 298 8.13 5.01 23.16
C MET A 298 9.41 4.48 23.84
N ALA A 299 9.57 3.17 23.93
CA ALA A 299 10.82 2.58 24.43
C ALA A 299 12.01 2.84 23.49
N GLU A 300 11.77 2.94 22.19
CA GLU A 300 12.78 3.18 21.15
C GLU A 300 12.93 4.68 20.81
N PHE A 301 11.84 5.41 20.87
CA PHE A 301 11.74 6.85 20.53
C PHE A 301 11.15 7.63 21.71
N PRO A 302 11.92 7.82 22.81
CA PRO A 302 11.41 8.42 24.06
C PRO A 302 10.94 9.88 23.89
N ASP A 303 11.48 10.60 22.92
CA ASP A 303 11.15 12.00 22.66
C ASP A 303 9.93 12.16 21.72
N LEU A 304 9.42 11.07 21.14
CA LEU A 304 8.27 11.11 20.26
C LEU A 304 6.97 11.19 21.06
N HIS A 305 6.16 12.21 20.78
CA HIS A 305 4.85 12.33 21.40
C HIS A 305 3.87 11.34 20.76
N VAL A 306 3.50 10.28 21.47
CA VAL A 306 2.60 9.24 20.99
C VAL A 306 1.23 9.37 21.66
N VAL A 307 0.17 9.39 20.85
CA VAL A 307 -1.24 9.39 21.29
C VAL A 307 -1.89 8.10 20.82
N THR A 308 -2.65 7.44 21.68
CA THR A 308 -3.30 6.16 21.38
C THR A 308 -4.82 6.31 21.28
N ILE A 309 -5.39 5.65 20.28
CA ILE A 309 -6.82 5.51 20.07
C ILE A 309 -7.09 4.02 19.86
N SER A 310 -7.44 3.31 20.94
CA SER A 310 -7.67 1.85 20.93
C SER A 310 -9.03 1.52 20.30
N LYS A 311 -9.16 1.70 18.99
CA LYS A 311 -10.35 1.47 18.19
C LYS A 311 -9.98 0.90 16.82
N THR A 312 -10.91 0.16 16.21
CA THR A 312 -10.83 -0.15 14.79
C THR A 312 -10.99 1.12 13.95
N PHE A 313 -10.62 1.07 12.66
CA PHE A 313 -10.83 2.19 11.75
C PHE A 313 -12.30 2.63 11.70
N LYS A 314 -13.22 1.67 11.56
CA LYS A 314 -14.66 1.92 11.49
C LYS A 314 -15.19 2.62 12.75
N GLU A 315 -14.81 2.15 13.94
CA GLU A 315 -15.22 2.76 15.21
C GLU A 315 -14.67 4.17 15.38
N TRP A 316 -13.40 4.37 15.00
CA TRP A 316 -12.76 5.67 15.08
C TRP A 316 -13.39 6.66 14.10
N SER A 317 -13.55 6.30 12.82
CA SER A 317 -14.12 7.15 11.79
C SER A 317 -15.54 7.60 12.17
N THR A 318 -16.39 6.67 12.64
CA THR A 318 -17.76 6.97 13.07
C THR A 318 -17.80 7.96 14.23
N THR A 319 -16.84 7.89 15.16
CA THR A 319 -16.78 8.77 16.31
C THR A 319 -16.29 10.18 15.93
N CYS A 320 -15.24 10.25 15.11
CA CYS A 320 -14.64 11.53 14.71
C CYS A 320 -15.56 12.35 13.80
N PHE A 321 -16.47 11.70 13.07
CA PHE A 321 -17.34 12.39 12.11
C PHE A 321 -18.61 12.95 12.75
N ARG A 322 -19.08 12.36 13.87
CA ARG A 322 -20.30 12.83 14.57
C ARG A 322 -20.12 14.11 15.37
N HIS A 323 -18.90 14.47 15.75
CA HIS A 323 -18.64 15.65 16.59
C HIS A 323 -18.32 16.94 15.78
N SER A 324 -18.39 16.90 14.46
CA SER A 324 -18.13 18.07 13.60
C SER A 324 -19.39 18.78 13.14
N ASP A 325 -20.58 18.25 13.45
CA ASP A 325 -21.88 18.84 13.07
C ASP A 325 -22.57 19.56 14.27
N GLU A 326 -21.88 19.68 15.41
CA GLU A 326 -22.27 20.51 16.54
C GLU A 326 -21.33 21.75 16.65
#